data_6621484bc3f6b238d9759371b4887bf4
#
_entry.id   6621484bc3f6b238d9759371b4887bf4
#
_cell.length_a   1.000
_cell.length_b   1.000
_cell.length_c   1.000
_cell.angle_alpha   90.00
_cell.angle_beta   90.00
_cell.angle_gamma   90.00
#
_symmetry.space_group_name_H-M   'P 1'
#
loop_
_entity.id
_entity.type
_entity.pdbx_description
1 polymer ?
#
loop_
_entity_poly.entity_id
_entity_poly.type
_entity_poly.pdbx_seq_one_letter_code
_entity_poly.pdbx_strand_id
1 'polypeptide(L)'
;MNRRRLATVMTAFAVVGALVGALLRPGTGSIDENSPVHGDADLAAQALGHLSTNGIYALSIAEVSPEGTRTATIGTPLDGAFEIGSVSRPITGLLYAEAVERGEVRPETTLSEIFELGEAEAGEVTLEELSQHRSGLPRLPVSLTLLLDSYRWLLLGHNPYREEPADVVEDLRGASVGEKDPAYSNLGFAALGLALAETAGMPYPELVESRLAQPLGLDTFYVPEHGEGAEHPQAVSGRAASGRAQAPWDSSGYAPAGGVRADAESMATLAQALLAEEAPGPSALEPAAEYDEANQIGAGWLSREEHGREITWHNGQTGGFSTWIGLDRESGTAVFISAASDRPVDDAGRALLLEAGRSSDA
;
A
#
# COMPACT_ATOMS: atom_id res chain seq x y z
N MET A 1 19.50 42.62 -28.84
CA MET A 1 18.28 42.41 -28.01
C MET A 1 18.07 43.68 -27.21
N ASN A 2 16.86 44.31 -27.27
CA ASN A 2 16.59 45.60 -26.64
C ASN A 2 16.58 45.39 -25.10
N ARG A 3 17.21 46.32 -24.33
CA ARG A 3 17.32 46.25 -22.82
C ARG A 3 15.99 45.90 -22.14
N ARG A 4 14.85 46.39 -22.66
CA ARG A 4 13.51 46.04 -22.14
C ARG A 4 13.13 44.58 -22.31
N ARG A 5 13.46 43.96 -23.45
CA ARG A 5 13.22 42.51 -23.68
C ARG A 5 14.10 41.63 -22.80
N LEU A 6 15.36 42.03 -22.58
CA LEU A 6 16.25 41.33 -21.69
C LEU A 6 15.73 41.39 -20.24
N ALA A 7 15.30 42.56 -19.77
CA ALA A 7 14.72 42.72 -18.44
C ALA A 7 13.43 41.83 -18.24
N THR A 8 12.55 41.80 -19.24
CA THR A 8 11.32 40.98 -19.20
C THR A 8 11.66 39.47 -19.12
N VAL A 9 12.63 39.01 -19.90
CA VAL A 9 13.08 37.62 -19.89
C VAL A 9 13.71 37.25 -18.52
N MET A 10 14.57 38.13 -17.98
CA MET A 10 15.20 37.92 -16.66
C MET A 10 14.14 37.91 -15.54
N THR A 11 13.14 38.77 -15.58
CA THR A 11 12.05 38.79 -14.63
C THR A 11 11.22 37.48 -14.71
N ALA A 12 10.92 37.01 -15.91
CA ALA A 12 10.22 35.74 -16.11
C ALA A 12 11.01 34.56 -15.55
N PHE A 13 12.32 34.49 -15.79
CA PHE A 13 13.18 33.44 -15.20
C PHE A 13 13.29 33.56 -13.68
N ALA A 14 13.35 34.79 -13.13
CA ALA A 14 13.37 35.01 -11.69
C ALA A 14 12.04 34.59 -11.03
N VAL A 15 10.90 34.86 -11.67
CA VAL A 15 9.58 34.44 -11.19
C VAL A 15 9.44 32.92 -11.26
N VAL A 16 9.85 32.29 -12.36
CA VAL A 16 9.87 30.83 -12.51
C VAL A 16 10.80 30.20 -11.48
N GLY A 17 12.02 30.75 -11.29
CA GLY A 17 12.96 30.29 -10.26
C GLY A 17 12.43 30.45 -8.84
N ALA A 18 11.72 31.55 -8.54
CA ALA A 18 11.09 31.77 -7.23
C ALA A 18 9.91 30.83 -7.01
N LEU A 19 9.09 30.54 -8.04
CA LEU A 19 8.00 29.56 -7.97
C LEU A 19 8.54 28.14 -7.77
N VAL A 20 9.56 27.75 -8.53
CA VAL A 20 10.24 26.46 -8.37
C VAL A 20 10.88 26.35 -6.99
N GLY A 21 11.55 27.41 -6.52
CA GLY A 21 12.15 27.48 -5.18
C GLY A 21 11.10 27.44 -4.05
N ALA A 22 9.91 28.01 -4.28
CA ALA A 22 8.80 27.93 -3.32
C ALA A 22 8.18 26.52 -3.28
N LEU A 23 8.12 25.83 -4.42
CA LEU A 23 7.66 24.44 -4.53
C LEU A 23 8.67 23.45 -3.93
N LEU A 24 9.97 23.81 -3.90
CA LEU A 24 11.04 22.97 -3.36
C LEU A 24 11.39 23.34 -1.90
N ARG A 25 10.68 24.27 -1.27
CA ARG A 25 10.91 24.57 0.15
C ARG A 25 10.61 23.33 0.98
N PRO A 26 11.56 22.88 1.85
CA PRO A 26 11.27 21.86 2.85
C PRO A 26 10.08 22.33 3.70
N GLY A 27 9.08 21.46 3.89
CA GLY A 27 7.97 21.78 4.78
C GLY A 27 8.49 22.01 6.20
N THR A 28 8.07 23.10 6.82
CA THR A 28 8.26 23.29 8.26
C THR A 28 7.21 22.42 8.96
N GLY A 29 7.61 21.61 9.96
CA GLY A 29 6.67 20.87 10.80
C GLY A 29 6.78 19.34 10.72
N SER A 30 7.97 18.80 10.37
CA SER A 30 8.24 17.38 10.63
C SER A 30 8.03 17.05 12.11
N ILE A 31 7.64 15.80 12.40
CA ILE A 31 7.58 15.32 13.79
C ILE A 31 8.95 15.50 14.48
N ASP A 32 8.92 15.84 15.76
CA ASP A 32 10.08 16.03 16.62
C ASP A 32 9.78 15.50 18.03
N GLU A 33 10.72 15.70 18.96
CA GLU A 33 10.61 15.30 20.37
C GLU A 33 9.43 15.96 21.13
N ASN A 34 8.84 17.04 20.59
CA ASN A 34 7.70 17.74 21.19
C ASN A 34 6.37 17.38 20.51
N SER A 35 6.39 16.56 19.48
CA SER A 35 5.19 16.16 18.78
C SER A 35 4.30 15.29 19.68
N PRO A 36 2.96 15.47 19.65
CA PRO A 36 2.07 14.67 20.46
C PRO A 36 2.24 13.18 20.17
N VAL A 37 2.41 12.39 21.23
CA VAL A 37 2.42 10.92 21.19
C VAL A 37 1.11 10.44 21.78
N HIS A 38 0.44 9.52 21.10
CA HIS A 38 -0.75 8.82 21.58
C HIS A 38 -0.44 7.31 21.62
N GLY A 39 -1.00 6.59 22.59
CA GLY A 39 -0.74 5.16 22.79
C GLY A 39 0.55 4.90 23.56
N ASP A 40 1.31 3.88 23.17
CA ASP A 40 2.53 3.42 23.86
C ASP A 40 3.74 4.32 23.56
N ALA A 41 4.18 5.07 24.57
CA ALA A 41 5.27 6.03 24.43
C ALA A 41 6.65 5.36 24.23
N ASP A 42 6.84 4.15 24.78
CA ASP A 42 8.10 3.42 24.63
C ASP A 42 8.24 2.88 23.20
N LEU A 43 7.13 2.35 22.62
CA LEU A 43 7.09 1.95 21.22
C LEU A 43 7.36 3.12 20.28
N ALA A 44 6.75 4.28 20.56
CA ALA A 44 6.99 5.50 19.78
C ALA A 44 8.48 5.91 19.85
N ALA A 45 9.09 5.87 21.03
CA ALA A 45 10.51 6.19 21.20
C ALA A 45 11.43 5.19 20.49
N GLN A 46 11.13 3.90 20.52
CA GLN A 46 11.86 2.87 19.79
C GLN A 46 11.81 3.14 18.29
N ALA A 47 10.62 3.42 17.74
CA ALA A 47 10.47 3.73 16.31
C ALA A 47 11.26 4.97 15.90
N LEU A 48 11.24 6.05 16.70
CA LEU A 48 12.04 7.25 16.47
C LEU A 48 13.55 6.97 16.52
N GLY A 49 14.00 5.98 17.28
CA GLY A 49 15.39 5.54 17.32
C GLY A 49 15.90 4.96 15.99
N HIS A 50 15.00 4.44 15.16
CA HIS A 50 15.31 3.84 13.85
C HIS A 50 15.00 4.74 12.66
N LEU A 51 14.44 5.93 12.88
CA LEU A 51 13.99 6.84 11.82
C LEU A 51 14.70 8.18 11.85
N SER A 52 14.98 8.71 10.66
CA SER A 52 15.23 10.15 10.52
C SER A 52 13.89 10.88 10.38
N THR A 53 13.51 11.67 11.38
CA THR A 53 12.19 12.34 11.41
C THR A 53 12.06 13.50 10.42
N ASN A 54 13.18 13.98 9.84
CA ASN A 54 13.15 15.05 8.86
C ASN A 54 12.31 14.67 7.63
N GLY A 55 11.22 15.39 7.38
CA GLY A 55 10.28 15.14 6.28
C GLY A 55 9.22 14.08 6.60
N ILE A 56 9.09 13.63 7.86
CA ILE A 56 7.97 12.80 8.34
C ILE A 56 7.01 13.71 9.12
N TYR A 57 5.72 13.65 8.84
CA TYR A 57 4.70 14.57 9.37
C TYR A 57 3.73 13.93 10.36
N ALA A 58 3.54 12.63 10.27
CA ALA A 58 2.87 11.79 11.26
C ALA A 58 3.41 10.37 11.15
N LEU A 59 3.28 9.59 12.22
CA LEU A 59 3.70 8.19 12.30
C LEU A 59 2.60 7.38 12.97
N SER A 60 2.38 6.16 12.47
CA SER A 60 1.48 5.15 13.02
C SER A 60 2.23 3.84 13.16
N ILE A 61 2.22 3.23 14.34
CA ILE A 61 3.01 2.05 14.64
C ILE A 61 2.13 1.05 15.40
N ALA A 62 2.23 -0.24 15.05
CA ALA A 62 1.70 -1.34 15.82
C ALA A 62 2.76 -2.43 15.98
N GLU A 63 2.80 -3.04 17.14
CA GLU A 63 3.59 -4.21 17.47
C GLU A 63 2.70 -5.26 18.11
N VAL A 64 2.79 -6.47 17.63
CA VAL A 64 2.15 -7.66 18.20
C VAL A 64 3.25 -8.61 18.65
N SER A 65 3.12 -9.14 19.87
CA SER A 65 4.05 -10.11 20.43
C SER A 65 3.27 -11.07 21.34
N PRO A 66 3.89 -12.18 21.82
CA PRO A 66 3.27 -13.06 22.82
C PRO A 66 2.92 -12.36 24.12
N GLU A 67 3.57 -11.25 24.47
CA GLU A 67 3.29 -10.44 25.65
C GLU A 67 2.06 -9.54 25.50
N GLY A 68 1.63 -9.31 24.24
CA GLY A 68 0.47 -8.48 23.91
C GLY A 68 0.68 -7.57 22.71
N THR A 69 -0.27 -6.66 22.54
CA THR A 69 -0.30 -5.71 21.44
C THR A 69 -0.01 -4.30 21.97
N ARG A 70 0.84 -3.57 21.27
CA ARG A 70 1.15 -2.15 21.53
C ARG A 70 0.89 -1.34 20.27
N THR A 71 0.26 -0.18 20.43
CA THR A 71 0.05 0.77 19.32
C THR A 71 0.49 2.16 19.73
N ALA A 72 1.03 2.92 18.81
CA ALA A 72 1.41 4.32 19.02
C ALA A 72 1.23 5.15 17.76
N THR A 73 0.93 6.43 17.93
CA THR A 73 0.99 7.43 16.88
C THR A 73 1.77 8.65 17.33
N ILE A 74 2.37 9.35 16.38
CA ILE A 74 3.06 10.62 16.61
C ILE A 74 2.53 11.65 15.62
N GLY A 75 2.11 12.82 16.12
CA GLY A 75 1.64 13.93 15.31
C GLY A 75 0.22 13.75 14.70
N THR A 76 -0.50 12.69 15.10
CA THR A 76 -1.89 12.42 14.71
C THR A 76 -2.62 11.67 15.84
N PRO A 77 -3.97 11.72 15.93
CA PRO A 77 -4.74 10.87 16.84
C PRO A 77 -4.49 9.37 16.59
N LEU A 78 -4.79 8.53 17.59
CA LEU A 78 -4.53 7.08 17.53
C LEU A 78 -5.35 6.38 16.43
N ASP A 79 -6.57 6.86 16.18
CA ASP A 79 -7.50 6.39 15.15
C ASP A 79 -7.23 7.01 13.76
N GLY A 80 -6.07 7.66 13.58
CA GLY A 80 -5.68 8.25 12.29
C GLY A 80 -5.47 7.20 11.21
N ALA A 81 -6.27 7.24 10.14
CA ALA A 81 -6.21 6.33 9.00
C ALA A 81 -5.16 6.77 7.98
N PHE A 82 -4.14 5.96 7.77
CA PHE A 82 -3.07 6.17 6.78
C PHE A 82 -3.38 5.39 5.49
N GLU A 83 -2.96 5.90 4.34
CA GLU A 83 -2.88 5.08 3.13
C GLU A 83 -1.80 4.02 3.32
N ILE A 84 -2.16 2.74 3.22
CA ILE A 84 -1.18 1.66 3.34
C ILE A 84 -0.51 1.32 2.00
N GLY A 85 -0.93 1.98 0.92
CA GLY A 85 -0.35 1.82 -0.40
C GLY A 85 -0.32 0.37 -0.84
N SER A 86 0.84 -0.08 -1.34
CA SER A 86 0.98 -1.44 -1.87
C SER A 86 0.77 -2.56 -0.84
N VAL A 87 0.69 -2.28 0.46
CA VAL A 87 0.23 -3.24 1.46
C VAL A 87 -1.24 -3.66 1.23
N SER A 88 -1.99 -2.93 0.41
CA SER A 88 -3.31 -3.37 -0.09
C SER A 88 -3.26 -4.67 -0.90
N ARG A 89 -2.11 -5.03 -1.50
CA ARG A 89 -1.98 -6.30 -2.26
C ARG A 89 -2.04 -7.52 -1.39
N PRO A 90 -1.29 -7.62 -0.29
CA PRO A 90 -1.52 -8.63 0.74
C PRO A 90 -2.98 -8.78 1.15
N ILE A 91 -3.71 -7.66 1.31
CA ILE A 91 -5.14 -7.69 1.64
C ILE A 91 -5.96 -8.32 0.51
N THR A 92 -5.71 -7.93 -0.75
CA THR A 92 -6.33 -8.57 -1.92
C THR A 92 -5.94 -10.05 -2.02
N GLY A 93 -4.71 -10.41 -1.63
CA GLY A 93 -4.24 -11.79 -1.55
C GLY A 93 -4.99 -12.62 -0.53
N LEU A 94 -5.31 -12.08 0.65
CA LEU A 94 -6.16 -12.75 1.65
C LEU A 94 -7.56 -13.02 1.08
N LEU A 95 -8.18 -12.03 0.45
CA LEU A 95 -9.49 -12.19 -0.19
C LEU A 95 -9.46 -13.22 -1.33
N TYR A 96 -8.37 -13.29 -2.09
CA TYR A 96 -8.18 -14.31 -3.12
C TYR A 96 -8.08 -15.71 -2.51
N ALA A 97 -7.25 -15.89 -1.50
CA ALA A 97 -7.09 -17.17 -0.82
C ALA A 97 -8.42 -17.63 -0.18
N GLU A 98 -9.15 -16.71 0.47
CA GLU A 98 -10.48 -16.99 1.02
C GLU A 98 -11.48 -17.42 -0.08
N ALA A 99 -11.50 -16.72 -1.21
CA ALA A 99 -12.37 -17.06 -2.33
C ALA A 99 -12.06 -18.45 -2.91
N VAL A 100 -10.78 -18.85 -2.93
CA VAL A 100 -10.35 -20.21 -3.29
C VAL A 100 -10.84 -21.23 -2.26
N GLU A 101 -10.63 -20.96 -0.96
CA GLU A 101 -11.09 -21.82 0.14
C GLU A 101 -12.61 -22.01 0.14
N ARG A 102 -13.36 -20.98 -0.22
CA ARG A 102 -14.83 -21.03 -0.38
C ARG A 102 -15.28 -21.72 -1.66
N GLY A 103 -14.36 -22.02 -2.58
CA GLY A 103 -14.69 -22.61 -3.89
C GLY A 103 -15.40 -21.66 -4.85
N GLU A 104 -15.31 -20.35 -4.63
CA GLU A 104 -15.88 -19.33 -5.50
C GLU A 104 -15.04 -19.15 -6.76
N VAL A 105 -13.73 -19.31 -6.65
CA VAL A 105 -12.75 -19.32 -7.74
C VAL A 105 -11.77 -20.47 -7.55
N ARG A 106 -11.00 -20.77 -8.59
CA ARG A 106 -9.86 -21.69 -8.55
C ARG A 106 -8.58 -20.93 -8.90
N PRO A 107 -7.40 -21.41 -8.50
CA PRO A 107 -6.13 -20.82 -8.93
C PRO A 107 -6.00 -20.66 -10.45
N GLU A 108 -6.50 -21.64 -11.20
CA GLU A 108 -6.47 -21.69 -12.66
C GLU A 108 -7.61 -20.89 -13.32
N THR A 109 -8.53 -20.32 -12.55
CA THR A 109 -9.61 -19.47 -13.11
C THR A 109 -8.97 -18.32 -13.88
N THR A 110 -9.35 -18.16 -15.15
CA THR A 110 -8.81 -17.12 -16.04
C THR A 110 -9.65 -15.85 -16.01
N LEU A 111 -9.04 -14.72 -16.40
CA LEU A 111 -9.77 -13.45 -16.48
C LEU A 111 -10.92 -13.49 -17.48
N SER A 112 -10.83 -14.29 -18.56
CA SER A 112 -11.91 -14.45 -19.55
C SER A 112 -13.09 -15.26 -19.03
N GLU A 113 -12.94 -16.04 -17.95
CA GLU A 113 -14.06 -16.71 -17.28
C GLU A 113 -14.92 -15.71 -16.48
N ILE A 114 -14.37 -14.52 -16.15
CA ILE A 114 -15.01 -13.53 -15.28
C ILE A 114 -15.40 -12.27 -16.06
N PHE A 115 -14.52 -11.77 -16.94
CA PHE A 115 -14.74 -10.56 -17.73
C PHE A 115 -14.91 -10.85 -19.21
N GLU A 116 -15.74 -10.06 -19.89
CA GLU A 116 -15.88 -10.12 -21.35
C GLU A 116 -14.67 -9.44 -22.04
N LEU A 117 -13.54 -10.16 -22.16
CA LEU A 117 -12.30 -9.64 -22.74
C LEU A 117 -12.14 -9.94 -24.25
N GLY A 118 -13.08 -10.71 -24.85
CA GLY A 118 -12.97 -11.11 -26.25
C GLY A 118 -11.74 -11.99 -26.49
N GLU A 119 -10.93 -11.63 -27.47
CA GLU A 119 -9.69 -12.36 -27.84
C GLU A 119 -8.42 -11.70 -27.25
N ALA A 120 -8.56 -10.88 -26.19
CA ALA A 120 -7.42 -10.24 -25.56
C ALA A 120 -6.50 -11.26 -24.89
N GLU A 121 -5.18 -11.09 -25.05
CA GLU A 121 -4.16 -11.96 -24.45
C GLU A 121 -4.31 -12.05 -22.92
N ALA A 122 -4.72 -10.96 -22.27
CA ALA A 122 -4.98 -10.92 -20.84
C ALA A 122 -6.08 -11.88 -20.39
N GLY A 123 -6.97 -12.30 -21.29
CA GLY A 123 -8.04 -13.25 -21.00
C GLY A 123 -7.56 -14.60 -20.50
N GLU A 124 -6.38 -15.04 -20.93
CA GLU A 124 -5.75 -16.31 -20.56
C GLU A 124 -4.92 -16.25 -19.25
N VAL A 125 -4.82 -15.07 -18.64
CA VAL A 125 -4.10 -14.91 -17.38
C VAL A 125 -4.95 -15.46 -16.24
N THR A 126 -4.32 -16.27 -15.37
CA THR A 126 -5.00 -16.88 -14.23
C THR A 126 -4.94 -16.03 -12.97
N LEU A 127 -5.86 -16.25 -12.03
CA LEU A 127 -5.87 -15.53 -10.75
C LEU A 127 -4.63 -15.84 -9.91
N GLU A 128 -4.10 -17.05 -9.98
CA GLU A 128 -2.83 -17.41 -9.33
C GLU A 128 -1.67 -16.60 -9.88
N GLU A 129 -1.53 -16.51 -11.21
CA GLU A 129 -0.48 -15.72 -11.85
C GLU A 129 -0.54 -14.23 -11.49
N LEU A 130 -1.76 -13.68 -11.32
CA LEU A 130 -1.96 -12.31 -10.84
C LEU A 130 -1.48 -12.16 -9.39
N SER A 131 -1.88 -13.08 -8.50
CA SER A 131 -1.56 -13.04 -7.07
C SER A 131 -0.06 -13.14 -6.78
N GLN A 132 0.70 -13.78 -7.67
CA GLN A 132 2.14 -14.01 -7.56
C GLN A 132 2.99 -13.04 -8.40
N HIS A 133 2.39 -12.01 -9.02
CA HIS A 133 3.08 -11.11 -9.95
C HIS A 133 3.74 -11.81 -11.14
N ARG A 134 3.17 -12.92 -11.62
CA ARG A 134 3.66 -13.74 -12.73
C ARG A 134 2.72 -13.73 -13.94
N SER A 135 1.87 -12.74 -14.05
CA SER A 135 0.84 -12.64 -15.10
C SER A 135 1.38 -12.21 -16.47
N GLY A 136 2.61 -11.69 -16.55
CA GLY A 136 3.11 -11.05 -17.77
C GLY A 136 2.44 -9.70 -18.09
N LEU A 137 1.48 -9.26 -17.29
CA LEU A 137 0.84 -7.95 -17.48
C LEU A 137 1.81 -6.81 -17.14
N PRO A 138 1.76 -5.67 -17.87
CA PRO A 138 2.61 -4.53 -17.59
C PRO A 138 2.35 -3.98 -16.19
N ARG A 139 3.32 -3.23 -15.65
CA ARG A 139 3.15 -2.56 -14.36
C ARG A 139 1.94 -1.62 -14.36
N LEU A 140 1.77 -0.87 -15.43
CA LEU A 140 0.67 0.04 -15.72
C LEU A 140 0.39 0.01 -17.22
N PRO A 141 -0.85 0.29 -17.66
CA PRO A 141 -1.14 0.41 -19.07
C PRO A 141 -0.36 1.58 -19.69
N VAL A 142 0.04 1.44 -20.95
CA VAL A 142 0.73 2.51 -21.68
C VAL A 142 -0.33 3.45 -22.24
N SER A 143 -0.63 4.53 -21.53
CA SER A 143 -1.56 5.57 -21.98
C SER A 143 -0.97 6.97 -21.91
N LEU A 144 -1.39 7.86 -22.81
CA LEU A 144 -1.00 9.27 -22.76
C LEU A 144 -1.60 9.97 -21.53
N THR A 145 -2.77 9.56 -21.11
CA THR A 145 -3.45 10.07 -19.90
C THR A 145 -2.62 9.77 -18.66
N LEU A 146 -2.18 8.54 -18.49
CA LEU A 146 -1.34 8.14 -17.36
C LEU A 146 0.01 8.88 -17.33
N LEU A 147 0.59 9.13 -18.50
CA LEU A 147 1.81 9.94 -18.60
C LEU A 147 1.58 11.37 -18.13
N LEU A 148 0.48 12.01 -18.57
CA LEU A 148 0.13 13.38 -18.15
C LEU A 148 -0.19 13.45 -16.65
N ASP A 149 -0.90 12.48 -16.11
CA ASP A 149 -1.25 12.43 -14.69
C ASP A 149 -0.02 12.11 -13.82
N SER A 150 0.93 11.33 -14.32
CA SER A 150 2.25 11.15 -13.66
C SER A 150 3.02 12.48 -13.58
N TYR A 151 3.00 13.33 -14.62
CA TYR A 151 3.57 14.67 -14.53
C TYR A 151 2.82 15.58 -13.57
N ARG A 152 1.50 15.50 -13.50
CA ARG A 152 0.69 16.26 -12.52
C ARG A 152 0.98 15.80 -11.09
N TRP A 153 1.11 14.51 -10.86
CA TRP A 153 1.54 13.97 -9.58
C TRP A 153 2.92 14.52 -9.20
N LEU A 154 3.90 14.40 -10.08
CA LEU A 154 5.28 14.84 -9.83
C LEU A 154 5.36 16.35 -9.53
N LEU A 155 4.63 17.19 -10.24
CA LEU A 155 4.71 18.66 -10.14
C LEU A 155 3.74 19.25 -9.13
N LEU A 156 2.55 18.68 -8.97
CA LEU A 156 1.44 19.26 -8.23
C LEU A 156 0.95 18.40 -7.06
N GLY A 157 1.39 17.15 -6.94
CA GLY A 157 0.95 16.21 -5.91
C GLY A 157 -0.47 15.68 -6.14
N HIS A 158 -0.95 15.69 -7.38
CA HIS A 158 -2.25 15.13 -7.73
C HIS A 158 -2.23 13.61 -7.67
N ASN A 159 -3.40 12.96 -7.48
CA ASN A 159 -3.54 11.52 -7.62
C ASN A 159 -3.22 11.11 -9.07
N PRO A 160 -2.25 10.19 -9.31
CA PRO A 160 -1.95 9.72 -10.65
C PRO A 160 -2.97 8.69 -11.18
N TYR A 161 -3.80 8.12 -10.30
CA TYR A 161 -4.80 7.10 -10.63
C TYR A 161 -6.20 7.70 -10.56
N ARG A 162 -6.97 7.52 -11.64
CA ARG A 162 -8.34 8.04 -11.77
C ARG A 162 -9.28 6.99 -12.35
N GLU A 163 -8.74 5.84 -12.66
CA GLU A 163 -9.43 4.76 -13.35
C GLU A 163 -10.54 4.19 -12.45
N GLU A 164 -11.71 4.05 -13.06
CA GLU A 164 -12.82 3.27 -12.54
C GLU A 164 -12.63 1.78 -12.88
N PRO A 165 -13.36 0.85 -12.26
CA PRO A 165 -13.28 -0.58 -12.58
C PRO A 165 -13.43 -0.90 -14.06
N ALA A 166 -14.33 -0.21 -14.77
CA ALA A 166 -14.55 -0.41 -16.20
C ALA A 166 -13.34 0.00 -17.05
N ASP A 167 -12.59 1.02 -16.63
CA ASP A 167 -11.37 1.47 -17.32
C ASP A 167 -10.27 0.41 -17.20
N VAL A 168 -10.13 -0.23 -16.03
CA VAL A 168 -9.18 -1.33 -15.83
C VAL A 168 -9.52 -2.52 -16.73
N VAL A 169 -10.80 -2.87 -16.87
CA VAL A 169 -11.23 -3.94 -17.80
C VAL A 169 -10.91 -3.56 -19.26
N GLU A 170 -11.06 -2.29 -19.65
CA GLU A 170 -10.68 -1.82 -20.99
C GLU A 170 -9.16 -1.85 -21.19
N ASP A 171 -8.39 -1.49 -20.16
CA ASP A 171 -6.93 -1.60 -20.18
C ASP A 171 -6.48 -3.05 -20.37
N LEU A 172 -7.16 -4.03 -19.74
CA LEU A 172 -6.90 -5.45 -19.94
C LEU A 172 -7.17 -5.91 -21.38
N ARG A 173 -8.21 -5.37 -22.05
CA ARG A 173 -8.48 -5.67 -23.46
C ARG A 173 -7.35 -5.21 -24.39
N GLY A 174 -6.66 -4.14 -24.01
CA GLY A 174 -5.54 -3.57 -24.77
C GLY A 174 -4.17 -4.02 -24.33
N ALA A 175 -4.07 -4.74 -23.21
CA ALA A 175 -2.78 -5.12 -22.63
C ALA A 175 -2.13 -6.25 -23.44
N SER A 176 -0.83 -6.11 -23.71
CA SER A 176 0.01 -7.22 -24.16
C SER A 176 0.52 -8.01 -22.98
N VAL A 177 0.49 -9.33 -23.06
CA VAL A 177 1.04 -10.23 -22.05
C VAL A 177 2.46 -10.62 -22.44
N GLY A 178 3.43 -10.31 -21.58
CA GLY A 178 4.84 -10.67 -21.74
C GLY A 178 5.15 -12.05 -21.17
N GLU A 179 6.45 -12.30 -20.93
CA GLU A 179 6.91 -13.50 -20.24
C GLU A 179 6.33 -13.52 -18.82
N LYS A 180 6.02 -14.74 -18.32
CA LYS A 180 5.45 -14.96 -16.99
C LYS A 180 6.51 -15.05 -15.89
N ASP A 181 7.62 -14.34 -16.06
CA ASP A 181 8.62 -14.12 -15.02
C ASP A 181 8.07 -13.15 -13.97
N PRO A 182 8.57 -13.22 -12.72
CA PRO A 182 8.14 -12.30 -11.67
C PRO A 182 8.31 -10.84 -12.07
N ALA A 183 7.21 -10.12 -12.19
CA ALA A 183 7.20 -8.71 -12.59
C ALA A 183 6.08 -7.95 -11.86
N TYR A 184 6.48 -7.04 -10.99
CA TYR A 184 5.55 -6.25 -10.19
C TYR A 184 4.53 -5.50 -11.05
N SER A 185 3.25 -5.84 -10.94
CA SER A 185 2.15 -5.29 -11.74
C SER A 185 1.05 -4.69 -10.87
N ASN A 186 0.81 -3.38 -11.01
CA ASN A 186 -0.33 -2.69 -10.41
C ASN A 186 -1.61 -3.12 -11.14
N LEU A 187 -1.56 -3.20 -12.48
CA LEU A 187 -2.67 -3.65 -13.30
C LEU A 187 -3.10 -5.08 -12.94
N GLY A 188 -2.12 -5.96 -12.67
CA GLY A 188 -2.41 -7.35 -12.27
C GLY A 188 -3.19 -7.44 -10.97
N PHE A 189 -2.80 -6.69 -9.92
CA PHE A 189 -3.54 -6.70 -8.66
C PHE A 189 -4.86 -5.94 -8.72
N ALA A 190 -4.96 -4.89 -9.52
CA ALA A 190 -6.25 -4.26 -9.82
C ALA A 190 -7.20 -5.28 -10.46
N ALA A 191 -6.74 -6.00 -11.49
CA ALA A 191 -7.50 -7.07 -12.16
C ALA A 191 -7.91 -8.19 -11.19
N LEU A 192 -6.99 -8.65 -10.33
CA LEU A 192 -7.28 -9.69 -9.33
C LEU A 192 -8.43 -9.27 -8.41
N GLY A 193 -8.31 -8.11 -7.75
CA GLY A 193 -9.33 -7.67 -6.81
C GLY A 193 -10.68 -7.35 -7.47
N LEU A 194 -10.67 -6.81 -8.69
CA LEU A 194 -11.91 -6.60 -9.45
C LEU A 194 -12.54 -7.92 -9.90
N ALA A 195 -11.74 -8.95 -10.23
CA ALA A 195 -12.24 -10.28 -10.55
C ALA A 195 -12.92 -10.94 -9.33
N LEU A 196 -12.35 -10.77 -8.15
CA LEU A 196 -12.95 -11.24 -6.89
C LEU A 196 -14.26 -10.50 -6.58
N ALA A 197 -14.30 -9.18 -6.78
CA ALA A 197 -15.48 -8.35 -6.60
C ALA A 197 -16.62 -8.76 -7.55
N GLU A 198 -16.32 -8.96 -8.83
CA GLU A 198 -17.27 -9.44 -9.84
C GLU A 198 -17.82 -10.82 -9.47
N THR A 199 -16.94 -11.76 -9.09
CA THR A 199 -17.33 -13.11 -8.66
C THR A 199 -18.21 -13.09 -7.41
N ALA A 200 -17.91 -12.21 -6.45
CA ALA A 200 -18.71 -12.03 -5.25
C ALA A 200 -20.01 -11.26 -5.47
N GLY A 201 -20.18 -10.61 -6.63
CA GLY A 201 -21.35 -9.79 -6.98
C GLY A 201 -21.47 -8.51 -6.13
N MET A 202 -20.36 -7.94 -5.66
CA MET A 202 -20.32 -6.71 -4.85
C MET A 202 -19.10 -5.86 -5.20
N PRO A 203 -19.12 -4.53 -4.99
CA PRO A 203 -17.95 -3.67 -5.16
C PRO A 203 -16.78 -4.09 -4.27
N TYR A 204 -15.54 -3.84 -4.72
CA TYR A 204 -14.33 -4.19 -3.95
C TYR A 204 -14.29 -3.58 -2.53
N PRO A 205 -14.71 -2.32 -2.28
CA PRO A 205 -14.81 -1.80 -0.91
C PRO A 205 -15.72 -2.63 -0.01
N GLU A 206 -16.89 -3.05 -0.51
CA GLU A 206 -17.84 -3.90 0.23
C GLU A 206 -17.28 -5.31 0.45
N LEU A 207 -16.49 -5.83 -0.49
CA LEU A 207 -15.82 -7.12 -0.36
C LEU A 207 -14.80 -7.07 0.80
N VAL A 208 -13.95 -6.04 0.85
CA VAL A 208 -12.99 -5.81 1.95
C VAL A 208 -13.72 -5.69 3.28
N GLU A 209 -14.75 -4.87 3.33
CA GLU A 209 -15.56 -4.63 4.54
C GLU A 209 -16.19 -5.92 5.05
N SER A 210 -16.94 -6.63 4.19
CA SER A 210 -17.76 -7.77 4.62
C SER A 210 -16.95 -9.04 4.90
N ARG A 211 -15.81 -9.23 4.22
CA ARG A 211 -15.04 -10.47 4.33
C ARG A 211 -13.80 -10.35 5.21
N LEU A 212 -13.33 -9.14 5.48
CA LEU A 212 -12.13 -8.93 6.29
C LEU A 212 -12.38 -7.99 7.46
N ALA A 213 -12.83 -6.74 7.20
CA ALA A 213 -12.93 -5.74 8.25
C ALA A 213 -13.96 -6.11 9.32
N GLN A 214 -15.19 -6.39 8.93
CA GLN A 214 -16.26 -6.76 9.88
C GLN A 214 -15.97 -8.06 10.65
N PRO A 215 -15.56 -9.19 10.03
CA PRO A 215 -15.29 -10.41 10.77
C PRO A 215 -14.19 -10.28 11.81
N LEU A 216 -13.19 -9.45 11.55
CA LEU A 216 -12.04 -9.22 12.44
C LEU A 216 -12.24 -8.03 13.39
N GLY A 217 -13.31 -7.23 13.23
CA GLY A 217 -13.56 -6.04 14.03
C GLY A 217 -12.54 -4.92 13.79
N LEU A 218 -12.13 -4.71 12.53
CA LEU A 218 -11.20 -3.65 12.14
C LEU A 218 -11.96 -2.33 11.99
N ASP A 219 -12.05 -1.54 13.05
CA ASP A 219 -12.94 -0.36 13.10
C ASP A 219 -12.53 0.76 12.13
N THR A 220 -11.22 0.96 11.93
CA THR A 220 -10.66 1.96 11.00
C THR A 220 -9.83 1.28 9.92
N PHE A 221 -10.52 0.49 9.08
CA PHE A 221 -9.94 -0.23 7.95
C PHE A 221 -10.92 -0.21 6.79
N TYR A 222 -10.62 0.57 5.74
CA TYR A 222 -11.58 0.80 4.66
C TYR A 222 -10.92 1.12 3.33
N VAL A 223 -11.69 1.01 2.26
CA VAL A 223 -11.35 1.49 0.92
C VAL A 223 -12.24 2.70 0.64
N PRO A 224 -11.68 3.92 0.47
CA PRO A 224 -12.48 5.10 0.19
C PRO A 224 -13.13 5.01 -1.19
N GLU A 225 -14.30 5.60 -1.36
CA GLU A 225 -14.89 5.84 -2.68
C GLU A 225 -14.07 6.88 -3.46
N HIS A 226 -14.16 6.82 -4.79
CA HIS A 226 -13.42 7.74 -5.65
C HIS A 226 -13.80 9.20 -5.36
N GLY A 227 -12.79 10.03 -5.08
CA GLY A 227 -12.94 11.43 -4.70
C GLY A 227 -13.20 11.69 -3.22
N GLU A 228 -13.44 10.68 -2.41
CA GLU A 228 -13.78 10.81 -0.98
C GLU A 228 -12.61 10.50 -0.02
N GLY A 229 -11.44 10.14 -0.56
CA GLY A 229 -10.30 9.71 0.24
C GLY A 229 -9.81 10.71 1.31
N ALA A 230 -10.09 12.01 1.15
CA ALA A 230 -9.77 13.04 2.13
C ALA A 230 -10.94 13.40 3.06
N GLU A 231 -12.15 12.94 2.78
CA GLU A 231 -13.37 13.38 3.48
C GLU A 231 -13.69 12.51 4.71
N HIS A 232 -13.08 11.32 4.80
CA HIS A 232 -13.27 10.45 5.96
C HIS A 232 -12.74 11.11 7.24
N PRO A 233 -13.50 11.11 8.35
CA PRO A 233 -13.14 11.84 9.58
C PRO A 233 -11.77 11.48 10.16
N GLN A 234 -11.33 10.24 10.03
CA GLN A 234 -10.04 9.76 10.50
C GLN A 234 -8.93 9.86 9.44
N ALA A 235 -9.21 10.28 8.21
CA ALA A 235 -8.20 10.32 7.15
C ALA A 235 -7.03 11.25 7.49
N VAL A 236 -5.84 10.70 7.58
CA VAL A 236 -4.60 11.48 7.72
C VAL A 236 -4.22 12.08 6.37
N SER A 237 -3.80 13.36 6.37
CA SER A 237 -3.37 14.03 5.15
C SER A 237 -1.95 13.62 4.75
N GLY A 238 -1.79 13.09 3.54
CA GLY A 238 -0.49 12.71 2.98
C GLY A 238 0.38 13.92 2.61
N ARG A 239 1.69 13.77 2.80
CA ARG A 239 2.69 14.77 2.40
C ARG A 239 3.93 14.11 1.82
N ALA A 240 4.51 14.71 0.80
CA ALA A 240 5.88 14.38 0.42
C ALA A 240 6.87 14.86 1.48
N ALA A 241 8.07 14.30 1.55
CA ALA A 241 9.13 14.71 2.48
C ALA A 241 9.52 16.21 2.36
N SER A 242 9.24 16.80 1.20
CA SER A 242 9.39 18.26 0.99
C SER A 242 8.33 19.10 1.72
N GLY A 243 7.32 18.51 2.35
CA GLY A 243 6.18 19.16 2.98
C GLY A 243 5.02 19.48 2.03
N ARG A 244 5.16 19.16 0.75
CA ARG A 244 4.08 19.35 -0.22
C ARG A 244 2.93 18.38 0.08
N ALA A 245 1.71 18.91 0.22
CA ALA A 245 0.52 18.08 0.35
C ALA A 245 0.34 17.20 -0.89
N GLN A 246 -0.11 15.97 -0.68
CA GLN A 246 -0.40 15.01 -1.71
C GLN A 246 -1.91 14.75 -1.73
N ALA A 247 -2.49 14.63 -2.91
CA ALA A 247 -3.87 14.18 -3.06
C ALA A 247 -3.98 12.70 -2.66
N PRO A 248 -5.11 12.29 -2.05
CA PRO A 248 -5.32 10.88 -1.69
C PRO A 248 -5.32 9.98 -2.92
N TRP A 249 -4.85 8.74 -2.73
CA TRP A 249 -4.96 7.69 -3.73
C TRP A 249 -6.25 6.90 -3.49
N ASP A 250 -7.31 7.32 -4.18
CA ASP A 250 -8.68 6.86 -4.01
C ASP A 250 -9.35 6.44 -5.33
N SER A 251 -8.56 5.97 -6.31
CA SER A 251 -9.08 5.37 -7.54
C SER A 251 -9.77 4.05 -7.22
N SER A 252 -11.04 3.89 -7.57
CA SER A 252 -11.80 2.67 -7.38
C SER A 252 -11.27 1.50 -8.23
N GLY A 253 -10.77 1.78 -9.43
CA GLY A 253 -10.18 0.77 -10.31
C GLY A 253 -8.87 0.18 -9.78
N TYR A 254 -8.01 1.00 -9.15
CA TYR A 254 -6.74 0.54 -8.57
C TYR A 254 -6.79 0.34 -7.05
N ALA A 255 -7.96 0.39 -6.42
CA ALA A 255 -8.10 0.15 -4.99
C ALA A 255 -7.50 -1.19 -4.54
N PRO A 256 -7.67 -2.31 -5.27
CA PRO A 256 -7.07 -3.59 -4.89
C PRO A 256 -5.54 -3.58 -4.88
N ALA A 257 -4.93 -2.67 -5.62
CA ALA A 257 -3.48 -2.52 -5.72
C ALA A 257 -2.89 -1.50 -4.76
N GLY A 258 -3.70 -0.61 -4.14
CA GLY A 258 -3.08 0.45 -3.32
C GLY A 258 -4.04 1.39 -2.59
N GLY A 259 -5.35 1.11 -2.55
CA GLY A 259 -6.36 2.05 -2.06
C GLY A 259 -6.84 1.84 -0.62
N VAL A 260 -6.34 0.84 0.11
CA VAL A 260 -6.76 0.60 1.50
C VAL A 260 -6.17 1.66 2.44
N ARG A 261 -6.99 2.06 3.42
CA ARG A 261 -6.60 2.91 4.54
C ARG A 261 -6.83 2.17 5.86
N ALA A 262 -5.90 2.35 6.80
CA ALA A 262 -6.00 1.73 8.12
C ALA A 262 -5.32 2.57 9.20
N ASP A 263 -5.75 2.39 10.45
CA ASP A 263 -5.05 2.85 11.64
C ASP A 263 -4.14 1.76 12.25
N ALA A 264 -3.39 2.12 13.29
CA ALA A 264 -2.49 1.19 13.97
C ALA A 264 -3.25 0.04 14.66
N GLU A 265 -4.41 0.30 15.24
CA GLU A 265 -5.19 -0.70 16.01
C GLU A 265 -5.78 -1.76 15.08
N SER A 266 -6.37 -1.36 13.97
CA SER A 266 -6.87 -2.27 12.96
C SER A 266 -5.75 -3.12 12.34
N MET A 267 -4.58 -2.52 12.07
CA MET A 267 -3.43 -3.26 11.55
C MET A 267 -2.82 -4.21 12.57
N ALA A 268 -2.84 -3.86 13.87
CA ALA A 268 -2.44 -4.76 14.95
C ALA A 268 -3.39 -5.96 15.06
N THR A 269 -4.71 -5.72 15.03
CA THR A 269 -5.73 -6.76 15.07
C THR A 269 -5.61 -7.71 13.88
N LEU A 270 -5.41 -7.16 12.68
CA LEU A 270 -5.16 -7.96 11.48
C LEU A 270 -3.89 -8.82 11.64
N ALA A 271 -2.78 -8.22 12.06
CA ALA A 271 -1.52 -8.92 12.26
C ALA A 271 -1.64 -10.04 13.31
N GLN A 272 -2.36 -9.80 14.40
CA GLN A 272 -2.66 -10.81 15.41
C GLN A 272 -3.47 -11.98 14.84
N ALA A 273 -4.51 -11.70 14.07
CA ALA A 273 -5.31 -12.73 13.41
C ALA A 273 -4.50 -13.54 12.39
N LEU A 274 -3.57 -12.89 11.66
CA LEU A 274 -2.65 -13.58 10.74
C LEU A 274 -1.67 -14.49 11.47
N LEU A 275 -1.09 -14.06 12.58
CA LEU A 275 -0.20 -14.88 13.42
C LEU A 275 -0.93 -16.07 14.04
N ALA A 276 -2.22 -15.92 14.38
CA ALA A 276 -3.06 -16.97 14.93
C ALA A 276 -3.68 -17.89 13.85
N GLU A 277 -3.48 -17.62 12.56
CA GLU A 277 -4.16 -18.29 11.44
C GLU A 277 -5.70 -18.18 11.50
N GLU A 278 -6.21 -17.12 12.14
CA GLU A 278 -7.64 -16.84 12.30
C GLU A 278 -8.18 -15.83 11.28
N ALA A 279 -7.29 -15.17 10.52
CA ALA A 279 -7.69 -14.28 9.43
C ALA A 279 -8.30 -15.08 8.27
N PRO A 280 -9.26 -14.51 7.51
CA PRO A 280 -9.73 -15.11 6.27
C PRO A 280 -8.58 -15.32 5.27
N GLY A 281 -8.52 -16.48 4.61
CA GLY A 281 -7.53 -16.81 3.60
C GLY A 281 -6.07 -16.85 4.11
N PRO A 282 -5.76 -17.51 5.25
CA PRO A 282 -4.43 -17.52 5.84
C PRO A 282 -3.38 -18.17 4.93
N SER A 283 -3.80 -19.02 4.00
CA SER A 283 -2.95 -19.64 2.99
C SER A 283 -2.30 -18.63 2.03
N ALA A 284 -2.77 -17.37 1.99
CA ALA A 284 -2.14 -16.29 1.24
C ALA A 284 -0.69 -16.02 1.65
N LEU A 285 -0.32 -16.32 2.90
CA LEU A 285 1.01 -16.09 3.46
C LEU A 285 2.01 -17.18 3.07
N GLU A 286 1.52 -18.34 2.61
CA GLU A 286 2.39 -19.46 2.27
C GLU A 286 3.18 -19.17 0.99
N PRO A 287 4.52 -19.28 1.00
CA PRO A 287 5.34 -19.12 -0.20
C PRO A 287 4.92 -20.13 -1.28
N ALA A 288 4.57 -19.64 -2.46
CA ALA A 288 4.09 -20.47 -3.57
C ALA A 288 5.03 -20.42 -4.79
N ALA A 289 5.83 -19.36 -4.93
CA ALA A 289 6.75 -19.20 -6.05
C ALA A 289 7.99 -18.36 -5.66
N GLU A 290 9.09 -18.54 -6.42
CA GLU A 290 10.23 -17.63 -6.35
C GLU A 290 9.85 -16.27 -6.94
N TYR A 291 10.22 -15.19 -6.26
CA TYR A 291 9.99 -13.83 -6.71
C TYR A 291 11.25 -13.14 -7.20
N ASP A 292 12.33 -13.20 -6.42
CA ASP A 292 13.67 -12.75 -6.77
C ASP A 292 14.73 -13.57 -6.02
N GLU A 293 16.01 -13.16 -6.09
CA GLU A 293 17.12 -13.89 -5.48
C GLU A 293 16.98 -14.08 -3.95
N ALA A 294 16.23 -13.22 -3.27
CA ALA A 294 16.10 -13.19 -1.81
C ALA A 294 14.68 -13.48 -1.31
N ASN A 295 13.67 -13.36 -2.16
CA ASN A 295 12.29 -13.42 -1.76
C ASN A 295 11.52 -14.51 -2.50
N GLN A 296 10.62 -15.15 -1.77
CA GLN A 296 9.51 -15.94 -2.31
C GLN A 296 8.22 -15.11 -2.22
N ILE A 297 7.17 -15.54 -2.92
CA ILE A 297 5.87 -14.88 -2.90
C ILE A 297 4.75 -15.89 -2.72
N GLY A 298 3.82 -15.57 -1.81
CA GLY A 298 2.50 -16.17 -1.73
C GLY A 298 1.47 -15.34 -2.50
N ALA A 299 0.26 -15.22 -2.01
CA ALA A 299 -0.72 -14.34 -2.63
C ALA A 299 -0.49 -12.88 -2.16
N GLY A 300 0.39 -12.16 -2.87
CA GLY A 300 0.75 -10.77 -2.55
C GLY A 300 1.67 -10.59 -1.35
N TRP A 301 1.91 -11.61 -0.55
CA TRP A 301 2.86 -11.58 0.55
C TRP A 301 4.24 -12.03 0.08
N LEU A 302 5.28 -11.28 0.45
CA LEU A 302 6.67 -11.67 0.25
C LEU A 302 7.19 -12.37 1.50
N SER A 303 8.03 -13.39 1.32
CA SER A 303 8.76 -14.03 2.42
C SER A 303 10.22 -14.18 2.07
N ARG A 304 11.07 -14.08 3.11
CA ARG A 304 12.50 -14.26 3.00
C ARG A 304 13.11 -14.73 4.31
N GLU A 305 14.24 -15.40 4.21
CA GLU A 305 15.04 -15.69 5.39
C GLU A 305 15.85 -14.46 5.83
N GLU A 306 15.74 -14.09 7.09
CA GLU A 306 16.50 -13.00 7.71
C GLU A 306 16.97 -13.41 9.11
N HIS A 307 18.28 -13.47 9.33
CA HIS A 307 18.90 -13.90 10.59
C HIS A 307 18.43 -15.28 11.09
N GLY A 308 18.16 -16.21 10.16
CA GLY A 308 17.70 -17.56 10.47
C GLY A 308 16.21 -17.67 10.79
N ARG A 309 15.41 -16.65 10.49
CA ARG A 309 13.95 -16.61 10.65
C ARG A 309 13.29 -16.31 9.31
N GLU A 310 12.17 -16.94 9.04
CA GLU A 310 11.35 -16.58 7.88
C GLU A 310 10.49 -15.37 8.22
N ILE A 311 10.71 -14.25 7.52
CA ILE A 311 9.92 -13.03 7.66
C ILE A 311 8.96 -12.91 6.48
N THR A 312 7.67 -12.93 6.77
CA THR A 312 6.60 -12.63 5.80
C THR A 312 6.30 -11.14 5.87
N TRP A 313 6.34 -10.43 4.73
CA TRP A 313 6.30 -8.97 4.74
C TRP A 313 5.73 -8.38 3.45
N HIS A 314 5.38 -7.10 3.53
CA HIS A 314 5.19 -6.24 2.35
C HIS A 314 5.43 -4.78 2.73
N ASN A 315 5.83 -3.98 1.74
CA ASN A 315 5.90 -2.53 1.90
C ASN A 315 4.90 -1.81 1.01
N GLY A 316 4.65 -0.55 1.31
CA GLY A 316 3.74 0.30 0.56
C GLY A 316 4.25 1.72 0.42
N GLN A 317 3.90 2.36 -0.69
CA GLN A 317 4.17 3.77 -0.91
C GLN A 317 3.05 4.38 -1.74
N THR A 318 2.63 5.58 -1.34
CA THR A 318 1.79 6.47 -2.14
C THR A 318 2.50 7.81 -2.33
N GLY A 319 1.82 8.79 -2.89
CA GLY A 319 2.38 10.14 -3.01
C GLY A 319 2.72 10.79 -1.67
N GLY A 320 2.03 10.40 -0.62
CA GLY A 320 2.13 11.03 0.70
C GLY A 320 2.38 10.10 1.87
N PHE A 321 2.53 8.80 1.64
CA PHE A 321 2.71 7.80 2.69
C PHE A 321 3.76 6.75 2.30
N SER A 322 4.45 6.24 3.31
CA SER A 322 5.29 5.06 3.22
C SER A 322 4.95 4.12 4.36
N THR A 323 4.81 2.83 4.06
CA THR A 323 4.27 1.83 4.98
C THR A 323 5.07 0.55 4.87
N TRP A 324 5.19 -0.18 5.97
CA TRP A 324 5.74 -1.52 6.02
C TRP A 324 4.98 -2.37 7.03
N ILE A 325 4.75 -3.64 6.69
CA ILE A 325 4.26 -4.68 7.60
C ILE A 325 5.16 -5.90 7.49
N GLY A 326 5.47 -6.54 8.62
CA GLY A 326 6.20 -7.78 8.66
C GLY A 326 5.77 -8.64 9.83
N LEU A 327 5.80 -9.94 9.60
CA LEU A 327 5.46 -10.99 10.56
C LEU A 327 6.62 -11.97 10.66
N ASP A 328 7.02 -12.29 11.87
CA ASP A 328 7.82 -13.44 12.23
C ASP A 328 6.88 -14.47 12.87
N ARG A 329 6.39 -15.40 12.04
CA ARG A 329 5.38 -16.39 12.46
C ARG A 329 5.93 -17.38 13.48
N GLU A 330 7.23 -17.64 13.47
CA GLU A 330 7.87 -18.56 14.41
C GLU A 330 7.92 -17.97 15.83
N SER A 331 8.28 -16.69 15.96
CA SER A 331 8.30 -16.01 17.27
C SER A 331 6.94 -15.48 17.70
N GLY A 332 5.92 -15.51 16.82
CA GLY A 332 4.61 -14.93 17.09
C GLY A 332 4.64 -13.40 17.17
N THR A 333 5.54 -12.74 16.43
CA THR A 333 5.68 -11.29 16.43
C THR A 333 5.32 -10.66 15.10
N ALA A 334 4.76 -9.45 15.12
CA ALA A 334 4.51 -8.65 13.94
C ALA A 334 4.71 -7.16 14.22
N VAL A 335 5.08 -6.42 13.20
CA VAL A 335 5.19 -4.96 13.25
C VAL A 335 4.54 -4.35 12.01
N PHE A 336 3.74 -3.33 12.24
CA PHE A 336 3.26 -2.40 11.23
C PHE A 336 3.80 -1.01 11.53
N ILE A 337 4.27 -0.30 10.52
CA ILE A 337 4.68 1.09 10.61
C ILE A 337 4.26 1.84 9.35
N SER A 338 3.67 3.02 9.52
CA SER A 338 3.29 3.91 8.43
C SER A 338 3.63 5.35 8.76
N ALA A 339 4.20 6.06 7.81
CA ALA A 339 4.55 7.47 7.92
C ALA A 339 3.78 8.32 6.92
N ALA A 340 3.27 9.47 7.34
CA ALA A 340 2.79 10.52 6.44
C ALA A 340 4.01 11.22 5.80
N SER A 341 4.62 10.55 4.84
CA SER A 341 5.83 10.91 4.12
C SER A 341 6.06 9.95 2.95
N ASP A 342 6.75 10.39 1.91
CA ASP A 342 7.29 9.52 0.86
C ASP A 342 8.69 8.95 1.20
N ARG A 343 9.18 9.14 2.45
CA ARG A 343 10.42 8.53 2.94
C ARG A 343 10.17 7.09 3.37
N PRO A 344 11.02 6.14 2.91
CA PRO A 344 10.88 4.74 3.29
C PRO A 344 10.95 4.52 4.81
N VAL A 345 10.11 3.61 5.31
CA VAL A 345 10.10 3.17 6.73
C VAL A 345 10.52 1.70 6.90
N ASP A 346 10.89 1.05 5.81
CA ASP A 346 11.19 -0.39 5.74
C ASP A 346 12.27 -0.82 6.74
N ASP A 347 13.38 -0.08 6.81
CA ASP A 347 14.48 -0.41 7.72
C ASP A 347 14.07 -0.27 9.19
N ALA A 348 13.23 0.73 9.50
CA ALA A 348 12.71 0.90 10.86
C ALA A 348 11.73 -0.21 11.24
N GLY A 349 10.80 -0.54 10.34
CA GLY A 349 9.85 -1.65 10.56
C GLY A 349 10.57 -2.97 10.79
N ARG A 350 11.57 -3.26 9.98
CA ARG A 350 12.40 -4.46 10.11
C ARG A 350 13.18 -4.48 11.43
N ALA A 351 13.80 -3.36 11.81
CA ALA A 351 14.54 -3.27 13.06
C ALA A 351 13.64 -3.53 14.27
N LEU A 352 12.45 -2.91 14.30
CA LEU A 352 11.45 -3.13 15.34
C LEU A 352 11.00 -4.60 15.42
N LEU A 353 10.74 -5.24 14.29
CA LEU A 353 10.35 -6.66 14.27
C LEU A 353 11.43 -7.57 14.84
N LEU A 354 12.71 -7.34 14.47
CA LEU A 354 13.82 -8.11 14.99
C LEU A 354 14.09 -7.84 16.50
N GLU A 355 13.74 -6.66 17.00
CA GLU A 355 13.81 -6.35 18.43
C GLU A 355 12.69 -7.04 19.21
N ALA A 356 11.46 -6.98 18.72
CA ALA A 356 10.30 -7.66 19.31
C ALA A 356 10.53 -9.17 19.42
N GLY A 357 11.01 -9.81 18.35
CA GLY A 357 11.29 -11.25 18.35
C GLY A 357 12.42 -11.69 19.31
N ARG A 358 13.39 -10.81 19.61
CA ARG A 358 14.44 -11.11 20.61
C ARG A 358 13.93 -11.03 22.05
N SER A 359 12.95 -10.18 22.30
CA SER A 359 12.36 -10.06 23.63
C SER A 359 11.51 -11.28 23.99
N SER A 360 10.89 -11.95 23.01
CA SER A 360 10.12 -13.17 23.21
C SER A 360 10.97 -14.43 23.42
N ASP A 361 12.26 -14.42 23.01
CA ASP A 361 13.19 -15.54 23.19
C ASP A 361 13.94 -15.51 24.55
N ALA A 362 13.80 -14.45 25.35
CA ALA A 362 14.51 -14.22 26.61
C ALA A 362 13.65 -14.55 27.83
#